data_e8d700359fb1595d1b06d1e8701c0d09
#
_entry.id   e8d700359fb1595d1b06d1e8701c0d09
#
_cell.length_a   1.000
_cell.length_b   1.000
_cell.length_c   1.000
_cell.angle_alpha   90.00
_cell.angle_beta   90.00
_cell.angle_gamma   90.00
#
_symmetry.space_group_name_H-M   'P 1'
#
loop_
_entity.id
_entity.type
_entity.pdbx_description
1 polymer ?
#
loop_
_entity_poly.entity_id
_entity_poly.type
_entity_poly.pdbx_seq_one_letter_code
_entity_poly.pdbx_strand_id
1 'polypeptide(L)'
;MKPLLLYLPLFALLFSGCCAKSKQELVACGEDKVFILDFESSTEGQPNIIWSWAASEATDLPDVYRTKYLIPFDECKPVDSSTKILLTSSGGGIVLLDRATKKSLFYAYCPMAHSAEMLPNNRIAVANSTHPEGNSLEIYDIDTPEKVIFKDSLYSGHGVVWMYKHKLLFALGFDDLRAYSLKNWDSDSPELALERKWLIPSEGGHDLTRISDNELIVTAHENSWVFSIADETFSVFEPLANVHNVKSINYNPLTGQLVYTKAETNWWTNNIYCENPEKVLHFPEIKLYKTRLSQ
;
A
#
# COMPACT_ATOMS: atom_id res chain seq x y z
N MET A 1 30.61 -69.95 24.96
CA MET A 1 29.59 -69.31 24.12
C MET A 1 29.78 -67.80 24.26
N LYS A 2 30.25 -67.14 23.21
CA LYS A 2 30.46 -65.68 23.19
C LYS A 2 29.25 -65.09 22.49
N PRO A 3 28.64 -63.95 22.99
CA PRO A 3 27.56 -63.34 22.30
C PRO A 3 28.08 -62.44 21.14
N LEU A 4 27.44 -62.64 19.99
CA LEU A 4 27.67 -61.82 18.75
C LEU A 4 26.90 -60.51 18.88
N LEU A 5 27.62 -59.37 19.01
CA LEU A 5 27.01 -58.03 18.95
C LEU A 5 26.77 -57.66 17.47
N LEU A 6 25.50 -57.55 17.09
CA LEU A 6 25.09 -56.97 15.80
C LEU A 6 25.14 -55.46 15.88
N TYR A 7 26.04 -54.82 15.14
CA TYR A 7 26.01 -53.36 14.91
C TYR A 7 25.05 -53.05 13.76
N LEU A 8 23.94 -52.39 14.07
CA LEU A 8 23.08 -51.78 13.07
C LEU A 8 23.64 -50.37 12.73
N PRO A 9 23.93 -50.05 11.47
CA PRO A 9 24.30 -48.68 11.12
C PRO A 9 23.06 -47.78 11.09
N LEU A 10 23.05 -46.75 11.94
CA LEU A 10 22.05 -45.69 11.95
C LEU A 10 22.30 -44.79 10.75
N PHE A 11 21.49 -44.93 9.69
CA PHE A 11 21.50 -44.05 8.54
C PHE A 11 20.78 -42.74 8.91
N ALA A 12 21.51 -41.69 9.26
CA ALA A 12 20.97 -40.35 9.46
C ALA A 12 20.63 -39.73 8.07
N LEU A 13 19.35 -39.75 7.72
CA LEU A 13 18.82 -39.01 6.60
C LEU A 13 18.88 -37.49 6.92
N LEU A 14 19.91 -36.82 6.42
CA LEU A 14 19.98 -35.37 6.38
C LEU A 14 18.93 -34.86 5.38
N PHE A 15 17.74 -34.48 5.86
CA PHE A 15 16.82 -33.66 5.11
C PHE A 15 17.42 -32.26 4.99
N SER A 16 18.12 -32.00 3.90
CA SER A 16 18.42 -30.61 3.45
C SER A 16 17.09 -30.01 3.01
N GLY A 17 16.38 -29.42 3.95
CA GLY A 17 15.24 -28.57 3.62
C GLY A 17 15.76 -27.38 2.82
N CYS A 18 15.62 -27.43 1.50
CA CYS A 18 15.78 -26.29 0.63
C CYS A 18 14.66 -25.31 1.01
N CYS A 19 14.95 -24.37 1.92
CA CYS A 19 14.06 -23.26 2.18
C CYS A 19 14.04 -22.44 0.88
N ALA A 20 13.06 -22.68 0.02
CA ALA A 20 12.85 -21.85 -1.15
C ALA A 20 12.62 -20.42 -0.64
N LYS A 21 13.57 -19.52 -0.95
CA LYS A 21 13.46 -18.10 -0.65
C LYS A 21 12.15 -17.62 -1.26
N SER A 22 11.23 -17.10 -0.45
CA SER A 22 9.99 -16.54 -0.98
C SER A 22 10.35 -15.47 -1.99
N LYS A 23 9.84 -15.60 -3.22
CA LYS A 23 10.07 -14.59 -4.25
C LYS A 23 9.45 -13.27 -3.79
N GLN A 24 10.23 -12.21 -3.85
CA GLN A 24 9.73 -10.89 -3.55
C GLN A 24 8.84 -10.40 -4.69
N GLU A 25 7.62 -10.02 -4.36
CA GLU A 25 6.64 -9.52 -5.31
C GLU A 25 6.52 -8.01 -5.22
N LEU A 26 6.29 -7.36 -6.36
CA LEU A 26 6.00 -5.94 -6.47
C LEU A 26 4.64 -5.77 -7.12
N VAL A 27 3.70 -5.18 -6.38
CA VAL A 27 2.39 -4.79 -6.91
C VAL A 27 2.49 -3.39 -7.48
N ALA A 28 1.94 -3.14 -8.65
CA ALA A 28 1.90 -1.81 -9.26
C ALA A 28 0.53 -1.56 -9.89
N CYS A 29 0.09 -0.31 -9.90
CA CYS A 29 -1.17 0.09 -10.49
C CYS A 29 -1.07 1.43 -11.22
N GLY A 30 -2.02 1.62 -12.12
CA GLY A 30 -2.23 2.85 -12.88
C GLY A 30 -3.28 2.62 -13.95
N GLU A 31 -3.79 3.68 -14.52
CA GLU A 31 -4.88 3.63 -15.50
C GLU A 31 -5.99 2.65 -15.05
N ASP A 32 -6.29 1.64 -15.84
CA ASP A 32 -7.34 0.66 -15.55
C ASP A 32 -6.82 -0.68 -15.01
N LYS A 33 -5.51 -0.78 -14.63
CA LYS A 33 -4.84 -2.06 -14.32
C LYS A 33 -4.08 -2.05 -13.01
N VAL A 34 -4.06 -3.22 -12.40
CA VAL A 34 -3.12 -3.61 -11.35
C VAL A 34 -2.42 -4.90 -11.75
N PHE A 35 -1.12 -5.00 -11.44
CA PHE A 35 -0.34 -6.19 -11.75
C PHE A 35 0.70 -6.48 -10.68
N ILE A 36 1.12 -7.73 -10.61
CA ILE A 36 2.15 -8.20 -9.71
C ILE A 36 3.33 -8.68 -10.54
N LEU A 37 4.51 -8.22 -10.16
CA LEU A 37 5.79 -8.61 -10.74
C LEU A 37 6.53 -9.56 -9.83
N ASP A 38 7.23 -10.54 -10.38
CA ASP A 38 8.37 -11.17 -9.73
C ASP A 38 9.53 -10.15 -9.75
N PHE A 39 9.80 -9.54 -8.59
CA PHE A 39 10.75 -8.43 -8.49
C PHE A 39 12.18 -8.85 -8.83
N GLU A 40 12.60 -10.04 -8.39
CA GLU A 40 13.97 -10.53 -8.58
C GLU A 40 14.27 -10.83 -10.05
N SER A 41 13.32 -11.43 -10.78
CA SER A 41 13.48 -11.78 -12.19
C SER A 41 13.12 -10.66 -13.17
N SER A 42 12.54 -9.56 -12.70
CA SER A 42 12.25 -8.37 -13.52
C SER A 42 13.51 -7.58 -13.80
N THR A 43 13.73 -7.24 -15.08
CA THR A 43 14.87 -6.43 -15.55
C THR A 43 14.41 -5.20 -16.31
N GLU A 44 15.30 -4.26 -16.57
CA GLU A 44 15.06 -3.12 -17.45
C GLU A 44 14.56 -3.59 -18.81
N GLY A 45 13.43 -3.07 -19.26
CA GLY A 45 12.80 -3.46 -20.54
C GLY A 45 12.10 -4.82 -20.55
N GLN A 46 12.19 -5.65 -19.49
CA GLN A 46 11.51 -6.93 -19.37
C GLN A 46 10.93 -7.13 -17.95
N PRO A 47 9.89 -6.38 -17.54
CA PRO A 47 9.17 -6.64 -16.30
C PRO A 47 8.49 -8.01 -16.37
N ASN A 48 8.76 -8.89 -15.40
CA ASN A 48 8.13 -10.22 -15.33
C ASN A 48 6.81 -10.15 -14.57
N ILE A 49 5.70 -9.92 -15.31
CA ILE A 49 4.34 -9.90 -14.75
C ILE A 49 3.88 -11.33 -14.50
N ILE A 50 3.59 -11.66 -13.25
CA ILE A 50 3.13 -12.99 -12.84
C ILE A 50 1.63 -13.04 -12.53
N TRP A 51 0.98 -11.89 -12.39
CA TRP A 51 -0.45 -11.75 -12.20
C TRP A 51 -0.91 -10.35 -12.62
N SER A 52 -2.14 -10.24 -13.13
CA SER A 52 -2.76 -8.96 -13.45
C SER A 52 -4.28 -9.01 -13.32
N TRP A 53 -4.88 -7.84 -13.12
CA TRP A 53 -6.32 -7.63 -13.13
C TRP A 53 -6.62 -6.23 -13.66
N ALA A 54 -7.71 -6.09 -14.41
CA ALA A 54 -8.18 -4.82 -14.96
C ALA A 54 -9.57 -4.46 -14.43
N ALA A 55 -9.88 -3.18 -14.36
CA ALA A 55 -11.20 -2.69 -13.95
C ALA A 55 -12.35 -3.34 -14.75
N SER A 56 -12.13 -3.62 -16.05
CA SER A 56 -13.08 -4.30 -16.92
C SER A 56 -13.41 -5.75 -16.50
N GLU A 57 -12.54 -6.39 -15.70
CA GLU A 57 -12.74 -7.75 -15.17
C GLU A 57 -13.66 -7.76 -13.92
N ALA A 58 -14.02 -6.60 -13.35
CA ALA A 58 -14.90 -6.45 -12.18
C ALA A 58 -16.37 -6.76 -12.51
N THR A 59 -16.64 -7.94 -13.10
CA THR A 59 -17.98 -8.32 -13.58
C THR A 59 -18.95 -8.70 -12.47
N ASP A 60 -18.48 -8.84 -11.25
CA ASP A 60 -19.25 -9.06 -10.02
C ASP A 60 -19.67 -7.75 -9.31
N LEU A 61 -19.26 -6.59 -9.85
CA LEU A 61 -19.65 -5.27 -9.39
C LEU A 61 -20.67 -4.59 -10.33
N PRO A 62 -21.38 -3.55 -9.85
CA PRO A 62 -22.17 -2.70 -10.74
C PRO A 62 -21.33 -2.12 -11.89
N ASP A 63 -21.89 -2.02 -13.08
CA ASP A 63 -21.19 -1.59 -14.31
C ASP A 63 -20.43 -0.28 -14.18
N VAL A 64 -20.92 0.66 -13.38
CA VAL A 64 -20.28 1.95 -13.15
C VAL A 64 -18.89 1.80 -12.51
N TYR A 65 -18.66 0.76 -11.70
CA TYR A 65 -17.33 0.51 -11.13
C TYR A 65 -16.32 0.17 -12.22
N ARG A 66 -16.61 -0.78 -13.07
CA ARG A 66 -15.69 -1.22 -14.13
C ARG A 66 -15.49 -0.22 -15.24
N THR A 67 -16.44 0.71 -15.45
CA THR A 67 -16.40 1.67 -16.57
C THR A 67 -15.99 3.08 -16.15
N LYS A 68 -16.02 3.39 -14.85
CA LYS A 68 -15.72 4.74 -14.34
C LYS A 68 -15.01 4.73 -12.99
N TYR A 69 -15.61 4.13 -11.95
CA TYR A 69 -15.16 4.36 -10.59
C TYR A 69 -13.81 3.70 -10.25
N LEU A 70 -13.41 2.65 -10.96
CA LEU A 70 -12.10 2.00 -10.79
C LEU A 70 -11.06 2.47 -11.82
N ILE A 71 -11.25 3.65 -12.41
CA ILE A 71 -10.34 4.22 -13.42
C ILE A 71 -10.12 5.71 -13.12
N PRO A 72 -8.86 6.17 -12.97
CA PRO A 72 -7.63 5.38 -12.87
C PRO A 72 -7.38 4.83 -11.46
N PHE A 73 -6.56 3.77 -11.34
CA PHE A 73 -6.10 3.27 -10.04
C PHE A 73 -4.99 4.14 -9.46
N ASP A 74 -5.10 4.44 -8.16
CA ASP A 74 -4.14 5.29 -7.42
C ASP A 74 -3.42 4.53 -6.29
N GLU A 75 -4.01 3.48 -5.71
CA GLU A 75 -3.39 2.65 -4.68
C GLU A 75 -3.58 1.17 -4.95
N CYS A 76 -2.58 0.34 -4.55
CA CYS A 76 -2.60 -1.10 -4.73
C CYS A 76 -1.89 -1.83 -3.58
N LYS A 77 -2.43 -1.71 -2.36
CA LYS A 77 -1.82 -2.35 -1.19
C LYS A 77 -2.07 -3.85 -1.14
N PRO A 78 -1.02 -4.70 -1.14
CA PRO A 78 -1.15 -6.09 -0.76
C PRO A 78 -1.51 -6.16 0.73
N VAL A 79 -2.54 -6.93 1.06
CA VAL A 79 -3.02 -7.12 2.42
C VAL A 79 -3.23 -8.61 2.72
N ASP A 80 -3.35 -8.95 4.01
CA ASP A 80 -3.58 -10.32 4.45
C ASP A 80 -2.54 -11.30 3.87
N SER A 81 -1.25 -11.01 4.13
CA SER A 81 -0.10 -11.77 3.56
C SER A 81 -0.17 -11.90 2.03
N SER A 82 -0.55 -10.84 1.35
CA SER A 82 -0.66 -10.74 -0.12
C SER A 82 -1.69 -11.68 -0.77
N THR A 83 -2.62 -12.24 0.02
CA THR A 83 -3.76 -13.01 -0.52
C THR A 83 -4.86 -12.12 -1.07
N LYS A 84 -4.87 -10.85 -0.67
CA LYS A 84 -5.82 -9.83 -1.12
C LYS A 84 -5.08 -8.58 -1.58
N ILE A 85 -5.74 -7.77 -2.41
CA ILE A 85 -5.24 -6.47 -2.86
C ILE A 85 -6.32 -5.43 -2.57
N LEU A 86 -5.95 -4.38 -1.82
CA LEU A 86 -6.80 -3.24 -1.55
C LEU A 86 -6.47 -2.13 -2.53
N LEU A 87 -7.44 -1.78 -3.38
CA LEU A 87 -7.29 -0.83 -4.47
C LEU A 87 -8.12 0.42 -4.21
N THR A 88 -7.59 1.58 -4.57
CA THR A 88 -8.34 2.83 -4.67
C THR A 88 -8.20 3.45 -6.04
N SER A 89 -9.14 4.33 -6.36
CA SER A 89 -9.19 5.03 -7.64
C SER A 89 -9.66 6.47 -7.45
N SER A 90 -8.99 7.43 -8.06
CA SER A 90 -9.48 8.82 -8.17
C SER A 90 -10.74 8.95 -9.00
N GLY A 91 -11.09 7.91 -9.78
CA GLY A 91 -12.42 7.78 -10.40
C GLY A 91 -13.56 7.65 -9.40
N GLY A 92 -13.27 7.36 -8.12
CA GLY A 92 -14.21 7.31 -7.02
C GLY A 92 -14.51 5.91 -6.50
N GLY A 93 -13.69 4.92 -6.80
CA GLY A 93 -13.91 3.55 -6.33
C GLY A 93 -12.86 3.07 -5.36
N ILE A 94 -13.29 2.23 -4.43
CA ILE A 94 -12.42 1.33 -3.67
C ILE A 94 -12.90 -0.10 -3.86
N VAL A 95 -11.96 -1.05 -3.87
CA VAL A 95 -12.25 -2.47 -3.94
C VAL A 95 -11.23 -3.27 -3.15
N LEU A 96 -11.69 -4.23 -2.36
CA LEU A 96 -10.86 -5.29 -1.79
C LEU A 96 -11.02 -6.53 -2.68
N LEU A 97 -9.93 -6.94 -3.32
CA LEU A 97 -9.91 -8.01 -4.28
C LEU A 97 -9.26 -9.27 -3.69
N ASP A 98 -9.91 -10.43 -3.82
CA ASP A 98 -9.26 -11.72 -3.59
C ASP A 98 -8.34 -12.04 -4.77
N ARG A 99 -7.05 -12.20 -4.50
CA ARG A 99 -6.03 -12.37 -5.52
C ARG A 99 -6.18 -13.67 -6.31
N ALA A 100 -6.54 -14.76 -5.65
CA ALA A 100 -6.61 -16.08 -6.29
C ALA A 100 -7.81 -16.21 -7.21
N THR A 101 -8.97 -15.72 -6.76
CA THR A 101 -10.24 -15.83 -7.49
C THR A 101 -10.57 -14.63 -8.37
N LYS A 102 -9.87 -13.51 -8.15
CA LYS A 102 -10.14 -12.20 -8.76
C LYS A 102 -11.56 -11.69 -8.48
N LYS A 103 -12.15 -12.10 -7.36
CA LYS A 103 -13.47 -11.66 -6.91
C LYS A 103 -13.37 -10.49 -5.96
N SER A 104 -14.34 -9.59 -6.05
CA SER A 104 -14.47 -8.45 -5.14
C SER A 104 -15.05 -8.93 -3.82
N LEU A 105 -14.31 -8.72 -2.72
CA LEU A 105 -14.73 -9.02 -1.35
C LEU A 105 -15.46 -7.84 -0.71
N PHE A 106 -15.14 -6.63 -1.17
CA PHE A 106 -15.73 -5.37 -0.73
C PHE A 106 -15.60 -4.34 -1.85
N TYR A 107 -16.53 -3.41 -1.93
CA TYR A 107 -16.46 -2.23 -2.79
C TYR A 107 -17.24 -1.06 -2.20
N ALA A 108 -16.87 0.16 -2.52
CA ALA A 108 -17.64 1.37 -2.21
C ALA A 108 -17.31 2.52 -3.17
N TYR A 109 -18.30 3.40 -3.38
CA TYR A 109 -18.04 4.71 -3.97
C TYR A 109 -17.39 5.63 -2.94
N CYS A 110 -16.24 6.18 -3.28
CA CYS A 110 -15.43 7.01 -2.41
C CYS A 110 -14.70 8.05 -3.28
N PRO A 111 -15.20 9.28 -3.42
CA PRO A 111 -14.73 10.24 -4.42
C PRO A 111 -13.27 10.63 -4.18
N MET A 112 -12.44 10.50 -5.24
CA MET A 112 -11.01 10.81 -5.19
C MET A 112 -10.24 9.99 -4.13
N ALA A 113 -10.56 8.70 -3.98
CA ALA A 113 -9.84 7.81 -3.08
C ALA A 113 -8.38 7.61 -3.53
N HIS A 114 -7.41 8.02 -2.71
CA HIS A 114 -5.98 7.98 -3.04
C HIS A 114 -5.16 7.00 -2.20
N SER A 115 -5.68 6.58 -1.06
CA SER A 115 -5.05 5.54 -0.23
C SER A 115 -6.07 4.87 0.65
N ALA A 116 -5.89 3.57 0.89
CA ALA A 116 -6.71 2.82 1.81
C ALA A 116 -5.84 1.92 2.71
N GLU A 117 -6.37 1.55 3.87
CA GLU A 117 -5.69 0.70 4.86
C GLU A 117 -6.68 -0.22 5.56
N MET A 118 -6.27 -1.48 5.74
CA MET A 118 -7.02 -2.43 6.56
C MET A 118 -6.85 -2.12 8.04
N LEU A 119 -7.96 -2.05 8.75
CA LEU A 119 -8.00 -1.85 10.19
C LEU A 119 -8.51 -3.12 10.92
N PRO A 120 -8.33 -3.20 12.25
CA PRO A 120 -8.97 -4.26 13.04
C PRO A 120 -10.48 -4.36 12.79
N ASN A 121 -11.06 -5.55 13.01
CA ASN A 121 -12.48 -5.85 12.86
C ASN A 121 -13.00 -5.69 11.42
N ASN A 122 -12.20 -6.09 10.43
CA ASN A 122 -12.57 -6.06 9.01
C ASN A 122 -13.05 -4.67 8.52
N ARG A 123 -12.43 -3.60 9.01
CA ARG A 123 -12.73 -2.24 8.58
C ARG A 123 -11.64 -1.70 7.66
N ILE A 124 -12.03 -0.73 6.84
CA ILE A 124 -11.15 -0.08 5.88
C ILE A 124 -11.18 1.42 6.15
N ALA A 125 -9.99 2.03 6.33
CA ALA A 125 -9.83 3.48 6.30
C ALA A 125 -9.47 3.93 4.90
N VAL A 126 -10.04 5.04 4.44
CA VAL A 126 -9.77 5.61 3.10
C VAL A 126 -9.49 7.10 3.22
N ALA A 127 -8.37 7.54 2.64
CA ALA A 127 -8.04 8.95 2.49
C ALA A 127 -8.48 9.45 1.11
N ASN A 128 -9.34 10.46 1.09
CA ASN A 128 -9.94 11.05 -0.10
C ASN A 128 -9.32 12.41 -0.40
N SER A 129 -8.84 12.57 -1.62
CA SER A 129 -8.24 13.80 -2.09
C SER A 129 -9.29 14.87 -2.47
N THR A 130 -8.85 15.88 -3.19
CA THR A 130 -9.63 17.11 -3.47
C THR A 130 -10.81 16.83 -4.39
N HIS A 131 -12.01 16.85 -3.82
CA HIS A 131 -13.30 16.74 -4.50
C HIS A 131 -14.36 17.44 -3.63
N PRO A 132 -15.46 17.98 -4.18
CA PRO A 132 -16.53 18.57 -3.37
C PRO A 132 -17.09 17.64 -2.29
N GLU A 133 -17.15 16.33 -2.55
CA GLU A 133 -17.59 15.30 -1.61
C GLU A 133 -16.41 14.54 -0.96
N GLY A 134 -15.18 14.80 -1.40
CA GLY A 134 -13.92 14.25 -0.86
C GLY A 134 -13.37 15.08 0.29
N ASN A 135 -12.05 15.28 0.29
CA ASN A 135 -11.35 15.97 1.39
C ASN A 135 -11.68 15.36 2.75
N SER A 136 -11.63 14.04 2.83
CA SER A 136 -12.09 13.29 4.00
C SER A 136 -11.23 12.07 4.29
N LEU A 137 -11.29 11.65 5.55
CA LEU A 137 -10.93 10.32 6.04
C LEU A 137 -12.23 9.58 6.34
N GLU A 138 -12.44 8.47 5.65
CA GLU A 138 -13.68 7.68 5.78
C GLU A 138 -13.39 6.27 6.27
N ILE A 139 -14.30 5.71 7.04
CA ILE A 139 -14.24 4.32 7.51
C ILE A 139 -15.42 3.55 6.94
N TYR A 140 -15.12 2.35 6.47
CA TYR A 140 -16.06 1.37 5.95
C TYR A 140 -15.94 0.07 6.73
N ASP A 141 -17.01 -0.71 6.74
CA ASP A 141 -17.03 -2.09 7.21
C ASP A 141 -17.18 -3.03 6.00
N ILE A 142 -16.33 -4.06 5.90
CA ILE A 142 -16.34 -4.99 4.75
C ILE A 142 -17.71 -5.65 4.59
N ASP A 143 -18.42 -5.91 5.68
CA ASP A 143 -19.72 -6.60 5.65
C ASP A 143 -20.87 -5.69 5.18
N THR A 144 -20.62 -4.38 5.04
CA THR A 144 -21.63 -3.40 4.58
C THR A 144 -21.09 -2.53 3.44
N PRO A 145 -20.97 -3.08 2.22
CA PRO A 145 -20.50 -2.33 1.04
C PRO A 145 -21.28 -1.02 0.85
N GLU A 146 -20.62 0.00 0.29
CA GLU A 146 -21.18 1.33 -0.01
C GLU A 146 -21.56 2.18 1.23
N LYS A 147 -21.43 1.65 2.44
CA LYS A 147 -21.84 2.37 3.64
C LYS A 147 -20.63 2.97 4.38
N VAL A 148 -20.56 4.30 4.41
CA VAL A 148 -19.65 5.03 5.30
C VAL A 148 -20.16 4.92 6.74
N ILE A 149 -19.33 4.41 7.66
CA ILE A 149 -19.67 4.27 9.08
C ILE A 149 -19.05 5.36 9.96
N PHE A 150 -18.04 6.07 9.46
CA PHE A 150 -17.43 7.24 10.09
C PHE A 150 -16.78 8.12 9.01
N LYS A 151 -16.81 9.46 9.21
CA LYS A 151 -16.18 10.44 8.33
C LYS A 151 -15.62 11.60 9.14
N ASP A 152 -14.36 11.97 8.84
CA ASP A 152 -13.71 13.19 9.33
C ASP A 152 -13.16 13.99 8.15
N SER A 153 -12.97 15.29 8.34
CA SER A 153 -12.35 16.16 7.33
C SER A 153 -10.85 15.89 7.23
N LEU A 154 -10.33 15.71 6.00
CA LEU A 154 -8.90 15.59 5.71
C LEU A 154 -8.64 16.23 4.35
N TYR A 155 -8.18 17.49 4.35
CA TYR A 155 -7.94 18.20 3.10
C TYR A 155 -6.89 17.50 2.24
N SER A 156 -7.26 17.16 0.99
CA SER A 156 -6.39 16.46 0.05
C SER A 156 -5.76 15.20 0.67
N GLY A 157 -6.59 14.29 1.19
CA GLY A 157 -6.11 13.05 1.82
C GLY A 157 -5.41 12.13 0.83
N HIS A 158 -4.15 11.71 1.10
CA HIS A 158 -3.32 10.95 0.18
C HIS A 158 -2.66 9.71 0.79
N GLY A 159 -2.69 9.55 2.10
CA GLY A 159 -2.06 8.40 2.76
C GLY A 159 -2.78 7.98 4.03
N VAL A 160 -2.92 6.67 4.25
CA VAL A 160 -3.35 6.08 5.52
C VAL A 160 -2.50 4.86 5.84
N VAL A 161 -2.09 4.73 7.11
CA VAL A 161 -1.26 3.62 7.62
C VAL A 161 -1.67 3.28 9.04
N TRP A 162 -1.96 2.01 9.30
CA TRP A 162 -2.19 1.49 10.63
C TRP A 162 -0.89 1.07 11.30
N MET A 163 -0.55 1.70 12.42
CA MET A 163 0.63 1.37 13.22
C MET A 163 0.26 0.42 14.36
N TYR A 164 0.42 -0.88 14.12
CA TYR A 164 -0.01 -1.96 15.02
C TYR A 164 0.53 -1.82 16.45
N LYS A 165 1.83 -1.48 16.59
CA LYS A 165 2.47 -1.32 17.90
C LYS A 165 1.89 -0.17 18.71
N HIS A 166 1.57 0.92 18.06
CA HIS A 166 1.02 2.13 18.69
C HIS A 166 -0.50 2.10 18.78
N LYS A 167 -1.17 1.21 18.05
CA LYS A 167 -2.63 1.16 17.89
C LYS A 167 -3.20 2.52 17.46
N LEU A 168 -2.53 3.15 16.49
CA LEU A 168 -2.89 4.43 15.90
C LEU A 168 -3.00 4.32 14.38
N LEU A 169 -4.02 4.96 13.84
CA LEU A 169 -4.14 5.22 12.41
C LEU A 169 -3.49 6.56 12.10
N PHE A 170 -2.48 6.55 11.24
CA PHE A 170 -1.91 7.77 10.69
C PHE A 170 -2.57 8.10 9.36
N ALA A 171 -2.91 9.37 9.15
CA ALA A 171 -3.52 9.89 7.93
C ALA A 171 -2.76 11.13 7.46
N LEU A 172 -2.43 11.16 6.17
CA LEU A 172 -1.69 12.24 5.51
C LEU A 172 -2.66 13.09 4.68
N GLY A 173 -2.73 14.37 4.99
CA GLY A 173 -3.39 15.40 4.20
C GLY A 173 -2.43 16.16 3.28
N PHE A 174 -2.84 17.35 2.83
CA PHE A 174 -2.03 18.22 1.98
C PHE A 174 -0.74 18.70 2.66
N ASP A 175 -0.88 19.19 3.89
CA ASP A 175 0.20 19.81 4.68
C ASP A 175 0.26 19.25 6.11
N ASP A 176 -0.55 18.26 6.44
CA ASP A 176 -0.62 17.71 7.79
C ASP A 176 -0.56 16.18 7.84
N LEU A 177 0.10 15.68 8.89
CA LEU A 177 0.05 14.29 9.32
C LEU A 177 -0.76 14.22 10.61
N ARG A 178 -1.72 13.31 10.69
CA ARG A 178 -2.61 13.12 11.83
C ARG A 178 -2.49 11.72 12.38
N ALA A 179 -2.66 11.58 13.70
CA ALA A 179 -2.77 10.29 14.37
C ALA A 179 -4.12 10.17 15.08
N TYR A 180 -4.80 9.06 14.87
CA TYR A 180 -6.10 8.76 15.43
C TYR A 180 -6.07 7.46 16.24
N SER A 181 -6.73 7.47 17.40
CA SER A 181 -7.07 6.23 18.11
C SER A 181 -8.46 5.74 17.73
N LEU A 182 -8.67 4.43 17.88
CA LEU A 182 -9.95 3.79 17.62
C LEU A 182 -10.82 3.85 18.87
N LYS A 183 -12.03 4.42 18.78
CA LYS A 183 -13.00 4.53 19.87
C LYS A 183 -14.26 3.75 19.51
N ASN A 184 -14.92 3.15 20.50
CA ASN A 184 -16.14 2.37 20.32
C ASN A 184 -16.01 1.31 19.21
N TRP A 185 -14.79 0.78 19.03
CA TRP A 185 -14.42 0.03 17.82
C TRP A 185 -15.12 -1.30 17.66
N ASP A 186 -15.64 -1.89 18.76
CA ASP A 186 -16.41 -3.13 18.74
C ASP A 186 -17.94 -2.89 18.66
N SER A 187 -18.36 -1.63 18.45
CA SER A 187 -19.78 -1.25 18.33
C SER A 187 -20.19 -1.00 16.88
N ASP A 188 -21.51 -0.82 16.68
CA ASP A 188 -22.09 -0.43 15.38
C ASP A 188 -21.84 1.05 15.02
N SER A 189 -21.25 1.82 15.94
CA SER A 189 -20.91 3.24 15.76
C SER A 189 -19.47 3.50 16.16
N PRO A 190 -18.49 2.98 15.38
CA PRO A 190 -17.07 3.20 15.62
C PRO A 190 -16.71 4.66 15.32
N GLU A 191 -15.70 5.15 16.02
CA GLU A 191 -15.20 6.52 15.88
C GLU A 191 -13.68 6.54 15.79
N LEU A 192 -13.13 7.54 15.11
CA LEU A 192 -11.73 7.93 15.18
C LEU A 192 -11.60 9.17 16.07
N ALA A 193 -10.78 9.10 17.12
CA ALA A 193 -10.45 10.25 17.92
C ALA A 193 -9.08 10.80 17.50
N LEU A 194 -9.05 12.05 17.07
CA LEU A 194 -7.80 12.75 16.73
C LEU A 194 -6.96 12.94 17.99
N GLU A 195 -5.81 12.29 18.06
CA GLU A 195 -4.87 12.35 19.18
C GLU A 195 -3.79 13.42 18.97
N ARG A 196 -3.27 13.54 17.74
CA ARG A 196 -2.18 14.44 17.36
C ARG A 196 -2.31 14.91 15.92
N LYS A 197 -1.74 16.09 15.68
CA LYS A 197 -1.60 16.68 14.35
C LYS A 197 -0.25 17.39 14.24
N TRP A 198 0.48 17.15 13.15
CA TRP A 198 1.76 17.79 12.83
C TRP A 198 1.70 18.40 11.44
N LEU A 199 2.30 19.57 11.24
CA LEU A 199 2.57 20.11 9.91
C LEU A 199 3.76 19.35 9.31
N ILE A 200 3.64 18.89 8.08
CA ILE A 200 4.76 18.32 7.35
C ILE A 200 5.68 19.46 6.84
N PRO A 201 7.00 19.23 6.72
CA PRO A 201 7.94 20.30 6.39
C PRO A 201 7.79 20.89 4.98
N SER A 202 7.13 20.19 4.06
CA SER A 202 6.72 20.69 2.74
C SER A 202 5.29 20.27 2.42
N GLU A 203 4.55 21.10 1.73
CA GLU A 203 3.15 20.83 1.34
C GLU A 203 3.03 19.79 0.20
N GLY A 204 1.80 19.35 -0.05
CA GLY A 204 1.50 18.43 -1.13
C GLY A 204 1.85 16.98 -0.79
N GLY A 205 1.37 16.48 0.34
CA GLY A 205 1.53 15.08 0.74
C GLY A 205 1.00 14.12 -0.34
N HIS A 206 1.78 13.07 -0.69
CA HIS A 206 1.46 12.12 -1.75
C HIS A 206 1.41 10.66 -1.30
N ASP A 207 2.30 10.25 -0.41
CA ASP A 207 2.33 8.88 0.09
C ASP A 207 2.72 8.83 1.55
N LEU A 208 2.18 7.84 2.25
CA LEU A 208 2.50 7.52 3.63
C LEU A 208 2.80 6.03 3.74
N THR A 209 4.00 5.68 4.20
CA THR A 209 4.46 4.30 4.27
C THR A 209 5.16 4.01 5.60
N ARG A 210 4.86 2.86 6.19
CA ARG A 210 5.58 2.35 7.36
C ARG A 210 6.93 1.78 6.95
N ILE A 211 8.01 2.17 7.63
CA ILE A 211 9.35 1.59 7.45
C ILE A 211 9.83 0.82 8.69
N SER A 212 9.31 1.14 9.83
CA SER A 212 9.56 0.40 11.08
C SER A 212 8.35 0.51 12.02
N ASP A 213 8.44 -0.12 13.19
CA ASP A 213 7.41 0.02 14.22
C ASP A 213 7.30 1.43 14.81
N ASN A 214 8.27 2.30 14.57
CA ASN A 214 8.34 3.65 15.16
C ASN A 214 8.51 4.76 14.12
N GLU A 215 8.56 4.42 12.81
CA GLU A 215 8.88 5.39 11.77
C GLU A 215 7.99 5.23 10.55
N LEU A 216 7.62 6.35 9.98
CA LEU A 216 6.90 6.48 8.73
C LEU A 216 7.73 7.29 7.73
N ILE A 217 7.58 7.02 6.43
CA ILE A 217 7.98 7.95 5.38
C ILE A 217 6.74 8.68 4.88
N VAL A 218 6.87 9.99 4.80
CA VAL A 218 5.92 10.91 4.16
C VAL A 218 6.57 11.45 2.90
N THR A 219 5.93 11.28 1.75
CA THR A 219 6.38 11.94 0.52
C THR A 219 5.53 13.17 0.24
N ALA A 220 6.14 14.22 -0.28
CA ALA A 220 5.49 15.49 -0.59
C ALA A 220 6.00 16.07 -1.93
N HIS A 221 5.54 17.28 -2.31
CA HIS A 221 5.94 17.88 -3.58
C HIS A 221 7.45 18.04 -3.72
N GLU A 222 8.11 18.57 -2.68
CA GLU A 222 9.53 18.95 -2.77
C GLU A 222 10.47 17.86 -2.30
N ASN A 223 10.04 17.05 -1.29
CA ASN A 223 10.94 16.11 -0.63
C ASN A 223 10.19 14.93 -0.03
N SER A 224 10.96 13.93 0.41
CA SER A 224 10.48 12.83 1.25
C SER A 224 11.06 12.96 2.66
N TRP A 225 10.25 12.64 3.67
CA TRP A 225 10.56 12.86 5.08
C TRP A 225 10.37 11.59 5.89
N VAL A 226 11.28 11.31 6.81
CA VAL A 226 11.09 10.31 7.86
C VAL A 226 10.43 10.99 9.06
N PHE A 227 9.30 10.45 9.51
CA PHE A 227 8.65 10.87 10.74
C PHE A 227 8.94 9.87 11.86
N SER A 228 9.60 10.31 12.93
CA SER A 228 9.80 9.54 14.16
C SER A 228 8.57 9.70 15.05
N ILE A 229 7.86 8.60 15.34
CA ILE A 229 6.66 8.61 16.20
C ILE A 229 7.04 8.93 17.65
N ALA A 230 8.22 8.47 18.10
CA ALA A 230 8.66 8.67 19.49
C ALA A 230 9.07 10.12 19.77
N ASP A 231 9.74 10.75 18.81
CA ASP A 231 10.27 12.12 18.96
C ASP A 231 9.30 13.17 18.42
N GLU A 232 8.28 12.75 17.66
CA GLU A 232 7.31 13.61 16.96
C GLU A 232 7.99 14.61 16.01
N THR A 233 9.07 14.18 15.32
CA THR A 233 9.88 15.04 14.45
C THR A 233 10.02 14.47 13.04
N PHE A 234 10.24 15.39 12.08
CA PHE A 234 10.59 15.04 10.71
C PHE A 234 12.08 15.25 10.45
N SER A 235 12.66 14.35 9.68
CA SER A 235 14.01 14.50 9.10
C SER A 235 13.95 14.16 7.61
N VAL A 236 14.87 14.70 6.80
CA VAL A 236 14.94 14.39 5.37
C VAL A 236 15.20 12.90 5.18
N PHE A 237 14.49 12.26 4.26
CA PHE A 237 14.82 10.91 3.81
C PHE A 237 15.96 10.99 2.80
N GLU A 238 17.19 10.85 3.30
CA GLU A 238 18.44 11.08 2.53
C GLU A 238 18.52 10.33 1.19
N PRO A 239 18.05 9.06 1.04
CA PRO A 239 18.13 8.39 -0.26
C PRO A 239 17.35 9.09 -1.38
N LEU A 240 16.32 9.85 -1.06
CA LEU A 240 15.54 10.63 -2.03
C LEU A 240 15.60 12.14 -1.78
N ALA A 241 16.67 12.63 -1.13
CA ALA A 241 16.87 14.07 -0.95
C ALA A 241 16.85 14.79 -2.30
N ASN A 242 16.00 15.82 -2.41
CA ASN A 242 15.77 16.60 -3.63
C ASN A 242 15.12 15.82 -4.81
N VAL A 243 14.53 14.66 -4.57
CA VAL A 243 13.66 13.99 -5.54
C VAL A 243 12.24 14.50 -5.33
N HIS A 244 11.73 15.25 -6.32
CA HIS A 244 10.41 15.88 -6.26
C HIS A 244 9.30 14.92 -6.68
N ASN A 245 8.09 15.17 -6.15
CA ASN A 245 6.85 14.51 -6.57
C ASN A 245 6.88 12.98 -6.52
N VAL A 246 7.50 12.40 -5.50
CA VAL A 246 7.47 10.96 -5.25
C VAL A 246 6.05 10.53 -4.92
N LYS A 247 5.48 9.60 -5.71
CA LYS A 247 4.08 9.15 -5.62
C LYS A 247 3.90 7.90 -4.78
N SER A 248 4.94 7.07 -4.72
CA SER A 248 4.99 5.93 -3.80
C SER A 248 6.41 5.61 -3.40
N ILE A 249 6.57 5.07 -2.21
CA ILE A 249 7.85 4.66 -1.68
C ILE A 249 7.73 3.36 -0.89
N ASN A 250 8.70 2.46 -1.11
CA ASN A 250 8.89 1.25 -0.32
C ASN A 250 10.37 1.17 0.05
N TYR A 251 10.66 1.13 1.32
CA TYR A 251 12.04 1.12 1.82
C TYR A 251 12.24 0.03 2.88
N ASN A 252 13.30 -0.74 2.73
CA ASN A 252 13.74 -1.71 3.72
C ASN A 252 15.03 -1.20 4.39
N PRO A 253 15.00 -0.71 5.63
CA PRO A 253 16.16 -0.14 6.30
C PRO A 253 17.27 -1.15 6.59
N LEU A 254 16.98 -2.48 6.60
CA LEU A 254 17.98 -3.51 6.85
C LEU A 254 18.85 -3.80 5.63
N THR A 255 18.29 -3.67 4.42
CA THR A 255 18.99 -3.97 3.17
C THR A 255 19.33 -2.72 2.35
N GLY A 256 18.72 -1.58 2.68
CA GLY A 256 18.78 -0.36 1.88
C GLY A 256 18.00 -0.47 0.56
N GLN A 257 17.20 -1.53 0.38
CA GLN A 257 16.36 -1.68 -0.80
C GLN A 257 15.32 -0.57 -0.84
N LEU A 258 15.27 0.13 -1.97
CA LEU A 258 14.33 1.22 -2.21
C LEU A 258 13.62 0.99 -3.55
N VAL A 259 12.29 1.08 -3.56
CA VAL A 259 11.46 1.02 -4.77
C VAL A 259 10.45 2.15 -4.72
N TYR A 260 10.43 2.99 -5.74
CA TYR A 260 9.57 4.18 -5.76
C TYR A 260 9.07 4.54 -7.15
N THR A 261 8.01 5.34 -7.18
CA THR A 261 7.53 6.05 -8.37
C THR A 261 7.57 7.54 -8.12
N LYS A 262 7.80 8.33 -9.18
CA LYS A 262 7.73 9.80 -9.14
C LYS A 262 7.01 10.32 -10.37
N ALA A 263 6.32 11.45 -10.25
CA ALA A 263 5.64 12.06 -11.39
C ALA A 263 6.66 12.53 -12.44
N GLU A 264 6.44 12.14 -13.69
CA GLU A 264 7.26 12.52 -14.86
C GLU A 264 6.42 13.22 -15.92
N THR A 265 5.16 12.83 -16.04
CA THR A 265 4.19 13.45 -16.95
C THR A 265 2.92 13.75 -16.17
N ASN A 266 2.72 15.02 -15.79
CA ASN A 266 1.71 15.43 -14.82
C ASN A 266 1.87 14.67 -13.50
N TRP A 267 0.92 13.75 -13.18
CA TRP A 267 0.92 12.97 -11.94
C TRP A 267 1.44 11.54 -12.10
N TRP A 268 1.82 11.14 -13.32
CA TRP A 268 2.05 9.76 -13.74
C TRP A 268 3.50 9.50 -14.15
N THR A 269 3.86 8.23 -14.22
CA THR A 269 5.15 7.75 -14.73
C THR A 269 4.98 6.46 -15.53
N ASN A 270 5.91 6.19 -16.43
CA ASN A 270 6.05 4.88 -17.06
C ASN A 270 7.16 4.03 -16.41
N ASN A 271 7.74 4.51 -15.30
CA ASN A 271 8.93 3.92 -14.68
C ASN A 271 8.70 3.59 -13.20
N ILE A 272 9.26 2.46 -12.77
CA ILE A 272 9.48 2.13 -11.36
C ILE A 272 10.98 2.18 -11.12
N TYR A 273 11.42 3.02 -10.20
CA TYR A 273 12.82 3.21 -9.84
C TYR A 273 13.18 2.32 -8.67
N CYS A 274 14.34 1.67 -8.76
CA CYS A 274 14.81 0.75 -7.72
C CYS A 274 16.28 1.05 -7.38
N GLU A 275 16.60 0.97 -6.09
CA GLU A 275 17.96 1.00 -5.57
C GLU A 275 18.19 -0.23 -4.70
N ASN A 276 19.39 -0.77 -4.74
CA ASN A 276 19.75 -2.01 -4.03
C ASN A 276 18.80 -3.21 -4.31
N PRO A 277 18.71 -3.72 -5.55
CA PRO A 277 19.59 -3.44 -6.69
C PRO A 277 19.15 -2.23 -7.51
N GLU A 278 20.12 -1.51 -8.11
CA GLU A 278 19.84 -0.42 -9.03
C GLU A 278 19.27 -0.96 -10.33
N LYS A 279 18.03 -0.56 -10.63
CA LYS A 279 17.34 -0.84 -11.90
C LYS A 279 16.15 0.08 -12.09
N VAL A 280 15.74 0.27 -13.34
CA VAL A 280 14.49 0.94 -13.71
C VAL A 280 13.62 -0.04 -14.47
N LEU A 281 12.41 -0.30 -13.98
CA LEU A 281 11.43 -1.11 -14.67
C LEU A 281 10.55 -0.20 -15.52
N HIS A 282 10.61 -0.35 -16.84
CA HIS A 282 9.91 0.51 -17.79
C HIS A 282 8.65 -0.15 -18.34
N PHE A 283 7.53 0.61 -18.37
CA PHE A 283 6.21 0.19 -18.83
C PHE A 283 5.69 1.16 -19.90
N PRO A 284 6.07 1.00 -21.18
CA PRO A 284 5.74 1.96 -22.22
C PRO A 284 4.23 2.11 -22.49
N GLU A 285 3.47 1.06 -22.22
CA GLU A 285 2.05 0.97 -22.57
C GLU A 285 1.10 1.36 -21.41
N ILE A 286 1.61 1.69 -20.21
CA ILE A 286 0.77 2.01 -19.05
C ILE A 286 1.40 3.12 -18.22
N LYS A 287 0.58 4.07 -17.81
CA LYS A 287 0.95 5.12 -16.85
C LYS A 287 0.66 4.64 -15.44
N LEU A 288 1.71 4.55 -14.66
CA LEU A 288 1.68 4.09 -13.28
C LEU A 288 1.48 5.26 -12.32
N TYR A 289 0.90 4.96 -11.15
CA TYR A 289 0.82 5.89 -10.04
C TYR A 289 1.59 5.38 -8.82
N LYS A 290 1.15 4.28 -8.19
CA LYS A 290 1.82 3.71 -7.01
C LYS A 290 2.30 2.28 -7.23
N THR A 291 3.27 1.92 -6.41
CA THR A 291 3.80 0.56 -6.30
C THR A 291 3.98 0.17 -4.85
N ARG A 292 3.82 -1.15 -4.53
CA ARG A 292 3.94 -1.71 -3.18
C ARG A 292 4.71 -3.01 -3.21
N LEU A 293 5.76 -3.13 -2.40
CA LEU A 293 6.41 -4.41 -2.16
C LEU A 293 5.54 -5.30 -1.28
N SER A 294 5.41 -6.58 -1.63
CA SER A 294 4.82 -7.59 -0.75
C SER A 294 5.73 -7.80 0.47
N GLN A 295 5.14 -7.79 1.65
CA GLN A 295 5.84 -8.03 2.92
C GLN A 295 5.79 -9.50 3.31
#